data_4cac5d633033b799e33ec9f351bac729
#
_entry.id   4cac5d633033b799e33ec9f351bac729
#
_cell.length_a   1.000
_cell.length_b   1.000
_cell.length_c   1.000
_cell.angle_alpha   90.00
_cell.angle_beta   90.00
_cell.angle_gamma   90.00
#
_symmetry.space_group_name_H-M   'P 1'
#
loop_
_entity.id
_entity.type
_entity.pdbx_description
1 polymer ?
#
loop_
_entity_poly.entity_id
_entity_poly.type
_entity_poly.pdbx_seq_one_letter_code
_entity_poly.pdbx_strand_id
1 'polypeptide(L)'
;MSEKEYIPTYVGTVTKYVFIDSPNVTPQTLVIRAYEISDGLMIKETCFGLQVTGEPKKVKELISELRAVDPPHIFVKDRGFPPGDPRRCRANLGGARPGYYGHEFESGLFRYISHGLIELEKNTTPTVTRLGKKKLDEGKLPLNKLVDILKNEEAQ
;
A
#
# COMPACT_ATOMS: atom_id res chain seq x y z
N MET A 1 -31.26 28.48 -22.43
CA MET A 1 -31.12 27.22 -21.69
C MET A 1 -29.66 27.12 -21.32
N SER A 2 -29.32 27.29 -20.02
CA SER A 2 -27.95 27.16 -19.58
C SER A 2 -27.55 25.68 -19.66
N GLU A 3 -26.56 25.35 -20.45
CA GLU A 3 -25.94 24.04 -20.44
C GLU A 3 -25.45 23.79 -19.02
N LYS A 4 -26.09 22.86 -18.32
CA LYS A 4 -25.59 22.39 -17.03
C LYS A 4 -24.30 21.64 -17.33
N GLU A 5 -23.19 22.26 -17.00
CA GLU A 5 -21.87 21.65 -17.09
C GLU A 5 -21.90 20.32 -16.32
N TYR A 6 -21.65 19.23 -17.01
CA TYR A 6 -21.64 17.90 -16.42
C TYR A 6 -20.45 17.77 -15.49
N ILE A 7 -20.70 17.87 -14.19
CA ILE A 7 -19.67 17.62 -13.18
C ILE A 7 -19.67 16.11 -12.88
N PRO A 8 -18.60 15.40 -13.21
CA PRO A 8 -18.51 13.98 -12.89
C PRO A 8 -18.68 13.72 -11.40
N THR A 9 -19.43 12.71 -11.02
CA THR A 9 -19.78 12.37 -9.62
C THR A 9 -18.57 12.04 -8.73
N TYR A 10 -17.41 11.84 -9.30
CA TYR A 10 -16.16 11.55 -8.58
C TYR A 10 -15.30 12.79 -8.26
N VAL A 11 -15.71 13.98 -8.74
CA VAL A 11 -14.99 15.23 -8.43
C VAL A 11 -15.06 15.50 -6.94
N GLY A 12 -13.89 15.73 -6.32
CA GLY A 12 -13.79 15.93 -4.86
C GLY A 12 -13.82 14.64 -4.04
N THR A 13 -13.91 13.47 -4.67
CA THR A 13 -13.85 12.19 -3.96
C THR A 13 -12.43 11.60 -3.97
N VAL A 14 -12.17 10.74 -2.98
CA VAL A 14 -10.96 9.90 -2.92
C VAL A 14 -11.33 8.44 -3.00
N THR A 15 -10.44 7.64 -3.56
CA THR A 15 -10.59 6.19 -3.60
C THR A 15 -9.40 5.53 -2.93
N LYS A 16 -9.69 4.63 -1.99
CA LYS A 16 -8.70 3.84 -1.28
C LYS A 16 -8.99 2.35 -1.47
N TYR A 17 -7.94 1.55 -1.49
CA TYR A 17 -8.02 0.11 -1.32
C TYR A 17 -7.74 -0.24 0.13
N VAL A 18 -8.53 -1.15 0.68
CA VAL A 18 -8.30 -1.74 1.99
C VAL A 18 -8.07 -3.23 1.78
N PHE A 19 -6.88 -3.67 2.11
CA PHE A 19 -6.44 -5.06 2.03
C PHE A 19 -6.50 -5.69 3.41
N ILE A 20 -6.82 -6.96 3.46
CA ILE A 20 -6.75 -7.75 4.67
C ILE A 20 -5.97 -9.04 4.40
N ASP A 21 -5.02 -9.33 5.28
CA ASP A 21 -4.23 -10.57 5.30
C ASP A 21 -4.21 -11.12 6.73
N SER A 22 -5.39 -11.45 7.23
CA SER A 22 -5.62 -11.87 8.61
C SER A 22 -5.96 -13.36 8.70
N PRO A 23 -5.44 -14.07 9.71
CA PRO A 23 -5.86 -15.44 10.00
C PRO A 23 -7.26 -15.53 10.59
N ASN A 24 -7.81 -14.43 11.13
CA ASN A 24 -9.05 -14.42 11.90
C ASN A 24 -10.21 -13.71 11.21
N VAL A 25 -9.92 -12.77 10.30
CA VAL A 25 -10.92 -11.94 9.63
C VAL A 25 -10.83 -12.13 8.13
N THR A 26 -11.95 -12.49 7.51
CA THR A 26 -12.00 -12.68 6.06
C THR A 26 -12.27 -11.35 5.33
N PRO A 27 -11.95 -11.25 4.02
CA PRO A 27 -12.35 -10.11 3.20
C PRO A 27 -13.85 -9.82 3.26
N GLN A 28 -14.68 -10.84 3.24
CA GLN A 28 -16.15 -10.73 3.30
C GLN A 28 -16.61 -10.14 4.65
N THR A 29 -16.04 -10.62 5.75
CA THR A 29 -16.34 -10.08 7.09
C THR A 29 -16.01 -8.59 7.17
N LEU A 30 -14.87 -8.19 6.60
CA LEU A 30 -14.45 -6.79 6.55
C LEU A 30 -15.41 -5.92 5.72
N VAL A 31 -15.89 -6.47 4.59
CA VAL A 31 -16.86 -5.79 3.72
C VAL A 31 -18.20 -5.61 4.41
N ILE A 32 -18.72 -6.64 5.08
CA ILE A 32 -19.96 -6.57 5.86
C ILE A 32 -19.83 -5.46 6.93
N ARG A 33 -18.73 -5.47 7.67
CA ARG A 33 -18.47 -4.43 8.67
C ARG A 33 -18.41 -3.04 8.07
N ALA A 34 -17.80 -2.90 6.89
CA ALA A 34 -17.75 -1.62 6.18
C ALA A 34 -19.15 -1.13 5.79
N TYR A 35 -20.04 -2.00 5.36
CA TYR A 35 -21.43 -1.62 5.04
C TYR A 35 -22.23 -1.23 6.29
N GLU A 36 -22.00 -1.88 7.42
CA GLU A 36 -22.69 -1.57 8.69
C GLU A 36 -22.38 -0.16 9.20
N ILE A 37 -21.14 0.29 9.05
CA ILE A 37 -20.67 1.55 9.63
C ILE A 37 -20.60 2.70 8.61
N SER A 38 -20.70 2.40 7.31
CA SER A 38 -20.58 3.44 6.27
C SER A 38 -21.88 4.20 6.06
N ASP A 39 -21.75 5.51 5.83
CA ASP A 39 -22.83 6.38 5.39
C ASP A 39 -22.40 7.18 4.17
N GLY A 40 -23.12 6.97 3.05
CA GLY A 40 -22.91 7.73 1.82
C GLY A 40 -21.56 7.46 1.11
N LEU A 41 -20.95 6.31 1.35
CA LEU A 41 -19.74 5.87 0.69
C LEU A 41 -20.02 4.78 -0.35
N MET A 42 -19.28 4.79 -1.43
CA MET A 42 -19.31 3.72 -2.42
C MET A 42 -18.31 2.65 -2.02
N ILE A 43 -18.80 1.46 -1.68
CA ILE A 43 -17.99 0.31 -1.33
C ILE A 43 -18.08 -0.71 -2.45
N LYS A 44 -16.93 -1.26 -2.83
CA LYS A 44 -16.81 -2.36 -3.78
C LYS A 44 -15.98 -3.47 -3.15
N GLU A 45 -16.56 -4.64 -3.04
CA GLU A 45 -15.85 -5.85 -2.62
C GLU A 45 -14.76 -6.24 -3.62
N THR A 46 -13.65 -6.74 -3.10
CA THR A 46 -12.56 -7.32 -3.87
C THR A 46 -12.10 -8.61 -3.21
N CYS A 47 -11.36 -9.45 -3.95
CA CYS A 47 -10.85 -10.72 -3.40
C CYS A 47 -9.82 -10.53 -2.25
N PHE A 48 -9.30 -9.34 -2.07
CA PHE A 48 -8.31 -8.99 -1.04
C PHE A 48 -8.85 -8.09 0.07
N GLY A 49 -10.14 -7.73 0.03
CA GLY A 49 -10.77 -6.80 0.96
C GLY A 49 -11.81 -5.93 0.26
N LEU A 50 -11.62 -4.62 0.25
CA LEU A 50 -12.58 -3.69 -0.38
C LEU A 50 -11.90 -2.48 -1.03
N GLN A 51 -12.65 -1.84 -1.90
CA GLN A 51 -12.37 -0.51 -2.42
C GLN A 51 -13.45 0.44 -1.89
N VAL A 52 -13.04 1.56 -1.32
CA VAL A 52 -13.95 2.60 -0.84
C VAL A 52 -13.72 3.90 -1.61
N THR A 53 -14.83 4.56 -1.99
CA THR A 53 -14.81 5.85 -2.70
C THR A 53 -15.82 6.79 -2.07
N GLY A 54 -15.43 8.02 -1.84
CA GLY A 54 -16.32 9.05 -1.34
C GLY A 54 -15.59 10.28 -0.83
N GLU A 55 -16.28 11.06 -0.01
CA GLU A 55 -15.72 12.24 0.63
C GLU A 55 -14.47 11.89 1.46
N PRO A 56 -13.34 12.64 1.34
CA PRO A 56 -12.09 12.32 2.01
C PRO A 56 -12.21 12.10 3.51
N LYS A 57 -13.01 12.91 4.19
CA LYS A 57 -13.23 12.82 5.65
C LYS A 57 -13.92 11.51 6.02
N LYS A 58 -15.05 11.20 5.38
CA LYS A 58 -15.81 9.97 5.62
C LYS A 58 -15.01 8.72 5.29
N VAL A 59 -14.25 8.74 4.19
CA VAL A 59 -13.35 7.63 3.81
C VAL A 59 -12.28 7.39 4.87
N LYS A 60 -11.70 8.47 5.42
CA LYS A 60 -10.69 8.37 6.49
C LYS A 60 -11.27 7.80 7.78
N GLU A 61 -12.47 8.25 8.18
CA GLU A 61 -13.18 7.76 9.36
C GLU A 61 -13.48 6.26 9.23
N LEU A 62 -14.10 5.84 8.12
CA LEU A 62 -14.36 4.43 7.84
C LEU A 62 -13.08 3.57 7.91
N ILE A 63 -12.01 4.01 7.28
CA ILE A 63 -10.73 3.29 7.29
C ILE A 63 -10.17 3.15 8.70
N SER A 64 -10.30 4.19 9.53
CA SER A 64 -9.83 4.16 10.92
C SER A 64 -10.58 3.09 11.72
N GLU A 65 -11.89 2.99 11.56
CA GLU A 65 -12.70 1.97 12.23
C GLU A 65 -12.42 0.56 11.72
N LEU A 66 -12.27 0.41 10.40
CA LEU A 66 -11.93 -0.90 9.82
C LEU A 66 -10.56 -1.39 10.30
N ARG A 67 -9.58 -0.49 10.37
CA ARG A 67 -8.25 -0.86 10.88
C ARG A 67 -8.25 -1.27 12.34
N ALA A 68 -9.19 -0.79 13.14
CA ALA A 68 -9.34 -1.18 14.53
C ALA A 68 -9.81 -2.64 14.71
N VAL A 69 -10.37 -3.27 13.67
CA VAL A 69 -10.81 -4.68 13.70
C VAL A 69 -9.63 -5.63 13.84
N ASP A 70 -8.57 -5.40 13.07
CA ASP A 70 -7.34 -6.20 13.12
C ASP A 70 -6.14 -5.34 12.67
N PRO A 71 -5.60 -4.48 13.58
CA PRO A 71 -4.63 -3.46 13.23
C PRO A 71 -3.37 -3.95 12.50
N PRO A 72 -2.75 -5.09 12.90
CA PRO A 72 -1.54 -5.57 12.24
C PRO A 72 -1.78 -6.21 10.87
N HIS A 73 -3.02 -6.52 10.51
CA HIS A 73 -3.36 -7.29 9.30
C HIS A 73 -4.20 -6.52 8.28
N ILE A 74 -4.54 -5.25 8.55
CA ILE A 74 -5.30 -4.40 7.63
C ILE A 74 -4.43 -3.29 7.08
N PHE A 75 -4.29 -3.29 5.75
CA PHE A 75 -3.42 -2.37 5.01
C PHE A 75 -4.23 -1.48 4.09
N VAL A 76 -3.79 -0.24 3.92
CA VAL A 76 -4.49 0.75 3.10
C VAL A 76 -3.57 1.26 2.01
N LYS A 77 -4.09 1.27 0.79
CA LYS A 77 -3.37 1.78 -0.37
C LYS A 77 -4.18 2.87 -1.07
N ASP A 78 -3.51 3.93 -1.44
CA ASP A 78 -4.10 4.98 -2.26
C ASP A 78 -4.32 4.48 -3.69
N ARG A 79 -5.49 4.79 -4.23
CA ARG A 79 -5.74 4.64 -5.65
C ARG A 79 -5.50 5.97 -6.34
N GLY A 80 -4.68 5.96 -7.39
CA GLY A 80 -4.32 7.17 -8.10
C GLY A 80 -5.48 7.86 -8.84
N PHE A 81 -6.55 7.10 -9.18
CA PHE A 81 -7.73 7.65 -9.87
C PHE A 81 -9.01 7.01 -9.35
N PRO A 82 -10.10 7.77 -9.18
CA PRO A 82 -11.39 7.24 -8.78
C PRO A 82 -11.98 6.31 -9.87
N PRO A 83 -12.97 5.47 -9.51
CA PRO A 83 -13.70 4.66 -10.50
C PRO A 83 -14.35 5.55 -11.55
N GLY A 84 -14.24 5.15 -12.82
CA GLY A 84 -14.81 5.90 -13.93
C GLY A 84 -13.92 7.01 -14.51
N ASP A 85 -12.81 7.38 -13.83
CA ASP A 85 -11.87 8.34 -14.40
C ASP A 85 -11.21 7.77 -15.67
N PRO A 86 -11.24 8.49 -16.80
CA PRO A 86 -10.63 8.03 -18.05
C PRO A 86 -9.12 7.83 -17.95
N ARG A 87 -8.45 8.54 -17.01
CA ARG A 87 -7.02 8.38 -16.73
C ARG A 87 -6.71 7.15 -15.87
N ARG A 88 -7.73 6.35 -15.57
CA ARG A 88 -7.61 5.14 -14.76
C ARG A 88 -6.40 4.31 -15.19
N CYS A 89 -5.56 4.00 -14.24
CA CYS A 89 -4.47 3.06 -14.46
C CYS A 89 -5.05 1.71 -14.88
N ARG A 90 -4.79 1.30 -16.11
CA ARG A 90 -5.14 -0.03 -16.60
C ARG A 90 -4.12 -1.01 -16.03
N ALA A 91 -4.34 -1.41 -14.78
CA ALA A 91 -3.49 -2.41 -14.11
C ALA A 91 -3.38 -3.72 -14.88
N ASN A 92 -4.34 -3.98 -15.77
CA ASN A 92 -4.40 -5.16 -16.62
C ASN A 92 -3.38 -5.16 -17.79
N LEU A 93 -2.59 -4.13 -17.96
CA LEU A 93 -1.58 -4.05 -19.01
C LEU A 93 -0.16 -4.39 -18.52
N GLY A 94 -0.06 -5.17 -17.45
CA GLY A 94 1.19 -5.85 -17.08
C GLY A 94 2.25 -4.99 -16.42
N GLY A 95 1.92 -3.81 -15.89
CA GLY A 95 2.93 -3.02 -15.21
C GLY A 95 2.36 -1.95 -14.29
N ALA A 96 2.96 -1.82 -13.12
CA ALA A 96 2.81 -0.63 -12.31
C ALA A 96 3.46 0.55 -13.03
N ARG A 97 2.94 1.77 -12.83
CA ARG A 97 3.61 2.97 -13.32
C ARG A 97 5.02 3.08 -12.70
N PRO A 98 5.98 3.72 -13.38
CA PRO A 98 7.27 4.01 -12.77
C PRO A 98 7.08 4.68 -11.39
N GLY A 99 7.72 4.12 -10.36
CA GLY A 99 7.57 4.57 -8.97
C GLY A 99 6.40 3.96 -8.18
N TYR A 100 5.58 3.10 -8.79
CA TYR A 100 4.51 2.38 -8.10
C TYR A 100 4.71 0.88 -8.23
N TYR A 101 4.57 0.17 -7.12
CA TYR A 101 4.58 -1.29 -7.11
C TYR A 101 3.19 -1.84 -7.43
N GLY A 102 3.14 -3.01 -8.08
CA GLY A 102 1.89 -3.74 -8.31
C GLY A 102 1.31 -4.32 -7.03
N HIS A 103 0.00 -4.61 -7.04
CA HIS A 103 -0.68 -5.21 -5.88
C HIS A 103 -0.06 -6.54 -5.45
N GLU A 104 0.36 -7.36 -6.38
CA GLU A 104 0.98 -8.66 -6.14
C GLU A 104 2.28 -8.51 -5.34
N PHE A 105 3.14 -7.59 -5.73
CA PHE A 105 4.37 -7.31 -5.00
C PHE A 105 4.10 -6.81 -3.58
N GLU A 106 3.19 -5.85 -3.42
CA GLU A 106 2.87 -5.26 -2.12
C GLU A 106 2.20 -6.27 -1.18
N SER A 107 1.25 -7.09 -1.70
CA SER A 107 0.60 -8.11 -0.89
C SER A 107 1.57 -9.18 -0.40
N GLY A 108 2.61 -9.48 -1.18
CA GLY A 108 3.68 -10.37 -0.74
C GLY A 108 4.46 -9.88 0.48
N LEU A 109 4.41 -8.58 0.79
CA LEU A 109 5.06 -7.99 1.94
C LEU A 109 4.18 -7.98 3.21
N PHE A 110 2.87 -8.14 3.09
CA PHE A 110 1.93 -7.96 4.21
C PHE A 110 2.26 -8.85 5.41
N ARG A 111 2.54 -10.13 5.19
CA ARG A 111 2.90 -11.06 6.26
C ARG A 111 4.13 -10.63 7.06
N TYR A 112 5.12 -10.04 6.41
CA TYR A 112 6.33 -9.56 7.08
C TYR A 112 6.06 -8.30 7.89
N ILE A 113 5.23 -7.40 7.34
CA ILE A 113 4.82 -6.18 8.03
C ILE A 113 3.95 -6.54 9.24
N SER A 114 2.97 -7.43 9.08
CA SER A 114 2.11 -7.91 10.19
C SER A 114 2.95 -8.51 11.31
N HIS A 115 3.90 -9.37 10.98
CA HIS A 115 4.78 -9.96 11.97
C HIS A 115 5.60 -8.90 12.72
N GLY A 116 6.17 -7.94 12.00
CA GLY A 116 6.91 -6.83 12.61
C GLY A 116 6.05 -5.95 13.51
N LEU A 117 4.79 -5.67 13.12
CA LEU A 117 3.86 -4.90 13.94
C LEU A 117 3.49 -5.64 15.24
N ILE A 118 3.22 -6.95 15.14
CA ILE A 118 2.93 -7.79 16.30
C ILE A 118 4.13 -7.86 17.26
N GLU A 119 5.34 -7.95 16.73
CA GLU A 119 6.54 -7.92 17.56
C GLU A 119 6.75 -6.58 18.26
N LEU A 120 6.48 -5.48 17.58
CA LEU A 120 6.54 -4.14 18.17
C LEU A 120 5.53 -3.97 19.31
N GLU A 121 4.33 -4.50 19.16
CA GLU A 121 3.34 -4.48 20.25
C GLU A 121 3.77 -5.30 21.47
N LYS A 122 4.42 -6.44 21.28
CA LYS A 122 4.93 -7.29 22.36
C LYS A 122 6.12 -6.67 23.06
N ASN A 123 6.98 -5.98 22.34
CA ASN A 123 8.18 -5.35 22.82
C ASN A 123 7.89 -3.88 23.21
N THR A 124 7.10 -3.67 24.25
CA THR A 124 6.73 -2.34 24.78
C THR A 124 7.93 -1.58 25.37
N THR A 125 9.09 -2.17 25.48
CA THR A 125 10.34 -1.49 25.81
C THR A 125 11.16 -1.36 24.53
N PRO A 126 11.33 -0.16 23.96
CA PRO A 126 12.25 0.02 22.86
C PRO A 126 13.67 -0.15 23.42
N THR A 127 14.16 -1.37 23.41
CA THR A 127 15.59 -1.57 23.41
C THR A 127 16.08 -1.01 22.08
N VAL A 128 16.36 0.28 22.08
CA VAL A 128 17.16 0.89 21.03
C VAL A 128 18.52 0.25 21.13
N THR A 129 18.63 -0.97 20.65
CA THR A 129 19.92 -1.51 20.25
C THR A 129 20.30 -0.59 19.09
N ARG A 130 21.03 0.49 19.41
CA ARG A 130 21.80 1.20 18.41
C ARG A 130 22.57 0.10 17.71
N LEU A 131 22.10 -0.29 16.53
CA LEU A 131 22.93 -1.01 15.60
C LEU A 131 24.19 -0.20 15.55
N GLY A 132 25.22 -0.70 16.27
CA GLY A 132 26.51 -0.06 16.28
C GLY A 132 26.76 0.23 14.81
N LYS A 133 26.98 1.50 14.47
CA LYS A 133 27.45 1.83 13.14
C LYS A 133 28.64 0.92 12.94
N LYS A 134 28.40 -0.26 12.30
CA LYS A 134 29.47 -0.99 11.68
C LYS A 134 30.09 0.09 10.84
N LYS A 135 31.23 0.63 11.26
CA LYS A 135 32.05 1.45 10.37
C LYS A 135 32.12 0.59 9.13
N LEU A 136 31.32 0.94 8.13
CA LEU A 136 31.64 0.52 6.79
C LEU A 136 33.06 0.99 6.67
N ASP A 137 33.96 0.02 6.75
CA ASP A 137 35.33 0.28 6.40
C ASP A 137 35.22 0.90 5.02
N GLU A 138 35.45 2.20 4.95
CA GLU A 138 35.55 2.93 3.70
C GLU A 138 36.84 2.45 3.03
N GLY A 139 36.90 1.16 2.82
CA GLY A 139 37.86 0.54 1.96
C GLY A 139 37.59 1.08 0.57
N LYS A 140 38.17 2.23 0.28
CA LYS A 140 38.31 2.69 -1.09
C LYS A 140 38.76 1.50 -1.89
N LEU A 141 37.91 1.01 -2.80
CA LEU A 141 38.30 -0.09 -3.68
C LEU A 141 39.67 0.28 -4.24
N PRO A 142 40.71 -0.49 -3.99
CA PRO A 142 42.04 -0.13 -4.48
C PRO A 142 41.97 0.00 -5.98
N LEU A 143 42.41 1.12 -6.51
CA LEU A 143 42.32 1.49 -7.93
C LEU A 143 42.83 0.34 -8.83
N ASN A 144 43.80 -0.40 -8.34
CA ASN A 144 44.38 -1.57 -9.01
C ASN A 144 43.34 -2.68 -9.24
N LYS A 145 42.46 -2.97 -8.29
CA LYS A 145 41.38 -3.94 -8.48
C LYS A 145 40.35 -3.52 -9.51
N LEU A 146 40.06 -2.21 -9.60
CA LEU A 146 39.17 -1.67 -10.63
C LEU A 146 39.76 -1.81 -12.03
N VAL A 147 41.05 -1.52 -12.17
CA VAL A 147 41.80 -1.68 -13.43
C VAL A 147 41.87 -3.15 -13.87
N ASP A 148 42.05 -4.07 -12.94
CA ASP A 148 42.10 -5.51 -13.24
C ASP A 148 40.71 -6.05 -13.68
N ILE A 149 39.63 -5.56 -13.08
CA ILE A 149 38.25 -5.92 -13.50
C ILE A 149 37.98 -5.40 -14.91
N LEU A 150 38.32 -4.14 -15.22
CA LEU A 150 38.12 -3.57 -16.55
C LEU A 150 38.90 -4.28 -17.62
N LYS A 151 40.17 -4.68 -17.35
CA LYS A 151 40.99 -5.44 -18.31
C LYS A 151 40.44 -6.84 -18.57
N ASN A 152 39.81 -7.46 -17.59
CA ASN A 152 39.22 -8.80 -17.76
C ASN A 152 37.90 -8.76 -18.55
N GLU A 153 37.16 -7.64 -18.55
CA GLU A 153 35.96 -7.47 -19.38
C GLU A 153 36.28 -7.09 -20.83
N GLU A 154 37.38 -6.39 -21.08
CA GLU A 154 37.85 -6.10 -22.46
C GLU A 154 38.47 -7.30 -23.19
N ALA A 155 38.72 -8.41 -22.49
CA ALA A 155 39.36 -9.61 -23.04
C ALA A 155 38.36 -10.74 -23.38
N GLN A 156 37.03 -10.49 -23.27
CA GLN A 156 35.95 -11.37 -23.71
C GLN A 156 35.25 -10.80 -24.94
#